data_4a1a2afa15a2eb3409739014f288dd0d
#
_entry.id   4a1a2afa15a2eb3409739014f288dd0d
#
_cell.length_a   1.000
_cell.length_b   1.000
_cell.length_c   1.000
_cell.angle_alpha   90.00
_cell.angle_beta   90.00
_cell.angle_gamma   90.00
#
_symmetry.space_group_name_H-M   'P 1'
#
loop_
_entity.id
_entity.type
_entity.pdbx_description
1 polymer ?
#
loop_
_entity_poly.entity_id
_entity_poly.type
_entity_poly.pdbx_seq_one_letter_code
_entity_poly.pdbx_strand_id
1 'polypeptide(L)' 'MLHLKTISNESIMLKKDDIILIKSYGNEKTKIFLRGVNEVLMIDASFEEVKFAINNNLQDLQDLQGMQAVSAPLKIVT' A
#
# COMPACT_ATOMS: atom_id res chain seq x y z
N MET A 1 2.88 -8.00 -7.68
CA MET A 1 2.31 -8.09 -6.33
C MET A 1 2.63 -6.87 -5.53
N LEU A 2 1.73 -6.52 -4.63
CA LEU A 2 1.98 -5.42 -3.73
C LEU A 2 2.81 -5.89 -2.55
N HIS A 3 3.87 -5.15 -2.26
CA HIS A 3 4.68 -5.39 -1.07
C HIS A 3 4.36 -4.32 -0.05
N LEU A 4 3.92 -4.71 1.11
CA LEU A 4 3.53 -3.78 2.15
C LEU A 4 4.13 -4.22 3.47
N LYS A 5 4.18 -3.31 4.43
CA LYS A 5 4.58 -3.64 5.78
C LYS A 5 3.41 -3.49 6.72
N THR A 6 3.26 -4.45 7.61
CA THR A 6 2.25 -4.37 8.63
C THR A 6 2.73 -3.47 9.77
N ILE A 7 1.82 -3.12 10.65
CA ILE A 7 2.19 -2.30 11.81
C ILE A 7 3.12 -3.06 12.76
N SER A 8 3.19 -4.38 12.61
CA SER A 8 4.13 -5.20 13.38
C SER A 8 5.47 -5.33 12.68
N ASN A 9 5.70 -4.55 11.65
CA ASN A 9 6.95 -4.53 10.90
C ASN A 9 7.21 -5.82 10.12
N GLU A 10 6.17 -6.53 9.77
CA GLU A 10 6.27 -7.72 8.91
C GLU A 10 6.12 -7.31 7.47
N SER A 11 6.93 -7.88 6.61
CA SER A 11 6.81 -7.65 5.18
C SER A 11 5.85 -8.65 4.60
N ILE A 12 4.87 -8.18 3.84
CA ILE A 12 3.90 -9.07 3.23
C ILE A 12 3.79 -8.75 1.74
N MET A 13 3.36 -9.73 0.99
CA MET A 13 3.06 -9.59 -0.44
C MET A 13 1.66 -10.06 -0.67
N LEU A 14 0.90 -9.29 -1.43
CA LEU A 14 -0.46 -9.70 -1.76
C LEU A 14 -0.82 -9.33 -3.18
N LYS A 15 -1.80 -10.03 -3.71
CA LYS A 15 -2.33 -9.72 -5.01
C LYS A 15 -3.37 -8.63 -4.87
N LYS A 16 -3.22 -7.60 -5.66
CA LYS A 16 -4.16 -6.51 -5.65
C LYS A 16 -5.59 -6.98 -5.93
N ASP A 17 -5.75 -8.00 -6.77
CA ASP A 17 -7.06 -8.51 -7.13
C ASP A 17 -7.78 -9.21 -5.99
N ASP A 18 -7.07 -9.57 -4.95
CA ASP A 18 -7.67 -10.20 -3.79
C ASP A 18 -8.12 -9.22 -2.74
N ILE A 19 -7.84 -7.94 -2.94
CA ILE A 19 -8.26 -6.91 -2.00
C ILE A 19 -9.72 -6.57 -2.28
N ILE A 20 -10.57 -6.73 -1.27
CA ILE A 20 -11.97 -6.42 -1.44
C ILE A 20 -12.37 -5.10 -0.80
N LEU A 21 -11.56 -4.61 0.14
CA LEU A 21 -11.90 -3.37 0.83
C LEU A 21 -10.66 -2.82 1.52
N ILE A 22 -10.45 -1.53 1.44
CA ILE A 22 -9.45 -0.85 2.26
C ILE A 22 -10.14 0.25 3.05
N LYS A 23 -9.71 0.45 4.28
CA LYS A 23 -10.26 1.49 5.15
C LYS A 23 -9.12 2.20 5.84
N SER A 24 -9.24 3.50 5.97
CA SER A 24 -8.25 4.24 6.75
C SER A 24 -8.39 3.88 8.22
N TYR A 25 -7.29 3.91 8.94
CA TYR A 25 -7.27 3.65 10.36
C TYR A 25 -6.31 4.67 10.99
N GLY A 26 -6.87 5.72 11.54
CA GLY A 26 -6.05 6.82 12.00
C GLY A 26 -5.45 7.57 10.84
N ASN A 27 -4.35 8.27 11.08
CA ASN A 27 -3.78 9.15 10.07
C ASN A 27 -2.81 8.46 9.13
N GLU A 28 -2.12 7.45 9.62
CA GLU A 28 -1.02 6.87 8.85
C GLU A 28 -1.14 5.37 8.67
N LYS A 29 -2.31 4.81 8.94
CA LYS A 29 -2.49 3.36 8.88
C LYS A 29 -3.69 3.01 8.02
N THR A 30 -3.70 1.79 7.51
CA THR A 30 -4.78 1.31 6.65
C THR A 30 -5.13 -0.12 7.02
N LYS A 31 -6.41 -0.42 7.00
CA LYS A 31 -6.87 -1.80 7.16
C LYS A 31 -7.17 -2.34 5.77
N ILE A 32 -6.69 -3.54 5.50
CA ILE A 32 -6.95 -4.21 4.23
C ILE A 32 -7.69 -5.51 4.50
N PHE A 33 -8.76 -5.72 3.75
CA PHE A 33 -9.57 -6.92 3.83
C PHE A 33 -9.37 -7.71 2.54
N LEU A 34 -9.00 -8.97 2.67
CA LEU A 34 -8.72 -9.82 1.52
C LEU A 34 -9.78 -10.88 1.34
N ARG A 35 -10.00 -11.24 0.08
CA ARG A 35 -10.93 -12.31 -0.28
C ARG A 35 -10.46 -13.63 0.32
N GLY A 36 -11.36 -14.31 1.02
CA GLY A 36 -11.05 -15.62 1.57
C GLY A 36 -10.20 -15.62 2.82
N VAL A 37 -9.86 -14.44 3.34
CA VAL A 37 -9.05 -14.34 4.56
C VAL A 37 -9.88 -13.66 5.64
N ASN A 38 -9.97 -14.30 6.77
CA ASN A 38 -10.79 -13.76 7.86
C ASN A 38 -10.09 -12.72 8.72
N GLU A 39 -8.79 -12.57 8.57
CA GLU A 39 -8.09 -11.56 9.35
C GLU A 39 -8.03 -10.26 8.59
N VAL A 40 -7.98 -9.17 9.35
CA VAL A 40 -7.79 -7.84 8.81
C VAL A 40 -6.30 -7.54 8.86
N LEU A 41 -5.75 -7.08 7.76
CA LEU A 41 -4.34 -6.70 7.71
C LEU A 41 -4.22 -5.24 8.09
N MET A 42 -3.38 -4.97 9.09
CA MET A 42 -3.11 -3.60 9.53
C MET A 42 -1.80 -3.15 8.90
N ILE A 43 -1.90 -2.20 8.01
CA ILE A 43 -0.76 -1.79 7.17
C ILE A 43 -0.17 -0.48 7.67
N ASP A 44 1.15 -0.43 7.72
CA ASP A 44 1.88 0.75 8.17
C ASP A 44 2.08 1.73 7.01
N ALA A 45 0.98 2.19 6.48
CA ALA A 45 0.98 3.16 5.41
C ALA A 45 -0.36 3.85 5.40
N SER A 46 -0.40 5.10 4.96
CA SER A 46 -1.64 5.86 4.95
C SER A 46 -2.59 5.33 3.88
N PHE A 47 -3.86 5.64 4.05
CA PHE A 47 -4.88 5.24 3.09
C PHE A 47 -4.53 5.75 1.69
N GLU A 48 -4.05 6.98 1.58
CA GLU A 48 -3.71 7.56 0.30
C GLU A 48 -2.52 6.86 -0.35
N GLU A 49 -1.54 6.47 0.44
CA GLU A 49 -0.40 5.73 -0.09
C GLU A 49 -0.81 4.37 -0.62
N VAL A 50 -1.64 3.65 0.12
CA VAL A 50 -2.11 2.34 -0.30
C VAL A 50 -2.97 2.47 -1.54
N LYS A 51 -3.87 3.43 -1.55
CA LYS A 51 -4.73 3.69 -2.70
C LYS A 51 -3.90 4.00 -3.95
N PHE A 52 -2.88 4.83 -3.81
CA PHE A 52 -2.02 5.18 -4.92
C PHE A 52 -1.30 3.95 -5.46
N ALA A 53 -0.77 3.12 -4.58
CA ALA A 53 -0.06 1.91 -4.99
C ALA A 53 -0.97 0.97 -5.77
N ILE A 54 -2.20 0.80 -5.30
CA ILE A 54 -3.15 -0.07 -5.96
C ILE A 54 -3.54 0.49 -7.32
N ASN A 55 -3.85 1.77 -7.38
CA ASN A 55 -4.36 2.37 -8.60
C ASN A 55 -3.30 2.54 -9.67
N ASN A 56 -2.04 2.59 -9.29
CA ASN A 56 -0.96 2.81 -10.23
C ASN A 56 -0.13 1.55 -10.47
N ASN A 57 -0.62 0.41 -10.01
CA ASN A 57 0.04 -0.87 -10.23
C ASN A 57 1.47 -0.92 -9.72
N LEU A 58 1.76 -0.18 -8.66
CA LEU A 58 3.08 -0.23 -8.06
C LEU A 58 3.25 -1.55 -7.34
N GLN A 59 4.44 -2.08 -7.39
CA GLN A 59 4.70 -3.38 -6.78
C GLN A 59 4.95 -3.29 -5.30
N ASP A 60 5.43 -2.17 -4.81
CA ASP A 60 5.50 -1.93 -3.38
C ASP A 60 5.63 -0.45 -3.10
N LEU A 61 5.43 -0.08 -1.85
CA LEU A 61 5.46 1.31 -1.46
C LEU A 61 6.88 1.87 -1.44
N GLN A 62 7.86 1.01 -1.38
CA GLN A 62 9.25 1.47 -1.44
C GLN A 62 9.57 2.01 -2.83
N ASP A 63 8.99 1.40 -3.85
CA ASP A 63 9.14 1.92 -5.20
C ASP A 63 8.56 3.32 -5.30
N LEU A 64 7.43 3.54 -4.67
CA LEU A 64 6.83 4.86 -4.64
C LEU A 64 7.76 5.88 -3.97
N GLN A 65 8.33 5.50 -2.86
CA GLN A 65 9.25 6.39 -2.16
C GLN A 65 10.50 6.65 -2.99
N GLY A 66 10.98 5.63 -3.65
CA GLY A 66 12.13 5.79 -4.53
C GLY A 66 11.84 6.72 -5.67
N MET A 67 10.67 6.64 -6.24
CA MET A 67 10.28 7.53 -7.29
C MET A 67 10.24 8.97 -6.81
N GLN A 68 9.73 9.20 -5.64
CA GLN A 68 9.70 10.54 -5.09
C GLN A 68 11.10 11.08 -4.86
N ALA A 69 11.99 10.23 -4.42
CA ALA A 69 13.34 10.66 -4.16
C ALA A 69 14.08 10.98 -5.43
N VAL A 70 13.77 10.26 -6.47
CA VAL A 70 14.48 10.46 -7.72
C VAL A 70 13.86 11.57 -8.50
N SER A 71 12.59 11.54 -8.64
CA SER A 71 12.03 12.36 -9.59
C SER A 71 11.86 13.66 -9.13
N ALA A 72 11.97 13.82 -8.19
CA ALA A 72 11.83 15.06 -8.20
C ALA A 72 11.11 15.29 -9.41
N PRO A 73 10.70 15.10 -10.01
CA PRO A 73 9.96 15.46 -11.05
C PRO A 73 8.93 14.75 -11.50
N LEU A 74 8.63 14.35 -11.25
CA LEU A 74 7.99 13.76 -11.66
C LEU A 74 7.09 14.11 -11.63
N LYS A 75 7.05 14.38 -11.55
CA LYS A 75 6.59 14.40 -11.41
C LYS A 75 5.89 14.24 -11.74
N ILE A 76 5.60 13.85 -11.91
CA ILE A 76 5.31 13.38 -12.02
C ILE A 76 5.04 13.43 -12.15
N VAL A 77 5.10 13.59 -12.31
CA VAL A 77 5.34 13.33 -12.26
C VAL A 77 5.33 13.45 -12.25
N THR A 78 5.11 13.60 -12.32
CA THR A 78 5.46 13.52 -12.23
C THR A 78 5.47 13.38 -12.28
#